data_26fc0fc8075e72f5b14d0601f1b2f718
#
_entry.id   26fc0fc8075e72f5b14d0601f1b2f718
#
_cell.length_a   1.000
_cell.length_b   1.000
_cell.length_c   1.000
_cell.angle_alpha   90.00
_cell.angle_beta   90.00
_cell.angle_gamma   90.00
#
_symmetry.space_group_name_H-M   'P 1'
#
loop_
_entity.id
_entity.type
_entity.pdbx_description
1 polymer ?
#
loop_
_entity_poly.entity_id
_entity_poly.type
_entity_poly.pdbx_seq_one_letter_code
_entity_poly.pdbx_strand_id
1 'polypeptide(L)'
;MNKPSGRRRKDPAHRPLPARPRTLALAAVLVVACTLGGYLTLSGTDDTTPTASATNRSPRQPLSGASGEPAWDGKVKVIGDGSTSYTGPQKGQLKPRPLKPGEKPPQFVVFSWDGALQGDDGLFAHYREMANRHDAHMTFFLTGIYLLPKGKKDLYDPPQHSRGSAAISFPTDEHVYTTLEQLGGAWKDGNEIGTHFNGHFCGPKGGGDWSVDEWKSEIDQFYGFVEKWKTNTGRTDLDPLPFDIRREVTGGRAPCLEGQANLLQAAKNYAWRYDASSAGDFQIWPKKKNGIWDFPLQMLPYEGGKYQGLSMDFNFLYNQSEGKTDGDPAMHPKWQQETLNTYMAGFNRVYYGSRAPLFIGNHFEEWNGGIYMKAVDRMIEDVCTKKDVKCVSFKELADWMDVQKPATLERLRSLDPAQSPDWSTVVK
;
A
#
# COMPACT_ATOMS: atom_id res chain seq x y z
N MET A 1 87.08 30.48 4.94
CA MET A 1 86.40 29.18 5.10
C MET A 1 85.24 29.36 6.05
N ASN A 2 84.17 29.89 5.52
CA ASN A 2 83.01 30.38 6.31
C ASN A 2 81.86 29.46 6.14
N LYS A 3 81.32 28.90 7.23
CA LYS A 3 80.00 28.24 7.30
C LYS A 3 78.88 29.32 7.46
N PRO A 4 77.74 29.26 6.76
CA PRO A 4 76.61 30.06 7.10
C PRO A 4 75.62 29.32 8.02
N SER A 5 75.11 30.07 8.98
CA SER A 5 74.16 29.69 10.04
C SER A 5 72.78 29.43 9.51
N GLY A 6 72.17 28.29 9.84
CA GLY A 6 70.76 27.98 9.56
C GLY A 6 69.83 28.68 10.54
N ARG A 7 68.90 29.46 10.02
CA ARG A 7 67.71 29.96 10.76
C ARG A 7 66.65 28.89 10.76
N ARG A 8 66.27 28.40 11.95
CA ARG A 8 65.03 27.61 12.17
C ARG A 8 63.82 28.51 11.99
N ARG A 9 62.96 28.15 11.05
CA ARG A 9 61.58 28.67 10.99
C ARG A 9 60.74 28.01 12.08
N LYS A 10 60.04 28.81 12.88
CA LYS A 10 59.02 28.38 13.85
C LYS A 10 57.72 28.07 13.07
N ASP A 11 57.17 26.90 13.26
CA ASP A 11 55.86 26.50 12.79
C ASP A 11 54.77 27.30 13.55
N PRO A 12 53.73 27.77 12.86
CA PRO A 12 52.59 28.42 13.54
C PRO A 12 51.67 27.33 14.16
N ALA A 13 51.34 27.57 15.43
CA ALA A 13 50.47 26.75 16.25
C ALA A 13 49.11 26.52 15.62
N HIS A 14 48.69 25.26 15.56
CA HIS A 14 47.33 24.85 15.25
C HIS A 14 46.34 25.46 16.27
N ARG A 15 45.49 26.35 15.82
CA ARG A 15 44.28 26.76 16.57
C ARG A 15 43.19 25.70 16.29
N PRO A 16 42.47 25.16 17.28
CA PRO A 16 41.32 24.34 17.07
C PRO A 16 40.15 25.19 16.56
N LEU A 17 39.53 24.72 15.47
CA LEU A 17 38.29 25.30 14.92
C LEU A 17 37.14 25.01 15.88
N PRO A 18 36.20 25.98 16.06
CA PRO A 18 35.04 25.77 16.89
C PRO A 18 34.10 24.73 16.26
N ALA A 19 33.60 23.81 17.09
CA ALA A 19 32.61 22.82 16.72
C ALA A 19 31.34 23.52 16.18
N ARG A 20 31.00 23.25 14.93
CA ARG A 20 29.72 23.67 14.36
C ARG A 20 28.61 22.82 14.96
N PRO A 21 27.46 23.40 15.36
CA PRO A 21 26.31 22.62 15.80
C PRO A 21 25.81 21.76 14.63
N ARG A 22 25.58 20.48 14.89
CA ARG A 22 24.88 19.57 13.99
C ARG A 22 23.44 20.04 13.90
N THR A 23 23.11 20.80 12.86
CA THR A 23 21.74 21.00 12.42
C THR A 23 21.24 19.66 11.91
N LEU A 24 20.34 19.03 12.67
CA LEU A 24 19.45 17.99 12.16
C LEU A 24 18.65 18.63 11.02
N ALA A 25 18.96 18.28 9.79
CA ALA A 25 18.08 18.56 8.67
C ALA A 25 16.89 17.63 8.82
N LEU A 26 15.78 18.13 9.37
CA LEU A 26 14.47 17.55 9.15
C LEU A 26 14.24 17.62 7.64
N ALA A 27 14.24 16.46 6.98
CA ALA A 27 13.73 16.35 5.63
C ALA A 27 12.22 16.62 5.71
N ALA A 28 11.81 17.83 5.39
CA ALA A 28 10.43 18.16 5.16
C ALA A 28 9.98 17.32 3.95
N VAL A 29 9.10 16.36 4.17
CA VAL A 29 8.36 15.68 3.11
C VAL A 29 7.39 16.72 2.56
N LEU A 30 7.79 17.40 1.49
CA LEU A 30 6.90 18.27 0.72
C LEU A 30 6.01 17.34 -0.11
N VAL A 31 4.78 17.15 0.34
CA VAL A 31 3.71 16.59 -0.47
C VAL A 31 3.31 17.69 -1.47
N VAL A 32 3.82 17.58 -2.69
CA VAL A 32 3.38 18.46 -3.80
C VAL A 32 2.15 17.82 -4.41
N ALA A 33 0.99 18.45 -4.20
CA ALA A 33 -0.24 18.10 -4.87
C ALA A 33 -0.09 18.31 -6.39
N CYS A 34 -0.31 17.27 -7.17
CA CYS A 34 -0.44 17.37 -8.63
C CYS A 34 -1.74 18.12 -8.96
N THR A 35 -1.66 19.43 -9.19
CA THR A 35 -2.71 20.18 -9.86
C THR A 35 -2.43 20.21 -11.36
N LEU A 36 -3.01 19.29 -12.12
CA LEU A 36 -3.19 19.46 -13.55
C LEU A 36 -4.56 20.11 -13.78
N GLY A 37 -4.49 21.30 -14.34
CA GLY A 37 -5.54 22.25 -14.40
C GLY A 37 -6.70 21.92 -15.33
N GLY A 38 -7.82 22.47 -14.94
CA GLY A 38 -9.02 22.62 -15.74
C GLY A 38 -9.94 23.59 -15.06
N TYR A 39 -9.70 24.90 -15.22
CA TYR A 39 -10.67 25.93 -14.84
C TYR A 39 -11.84 25.90 -15.79
N LEU A 40 -13.03 25.66 -15.28
CA LEU A 40 -14.27 26.20 -15.83
C LEU A 40 -15.21 26.56 -14.68
N THR A 41 -15.34 27.86 -14.48
CA THR A 41 -16.32 28.50 -13.60
C THR A 41 -17.71 28.39 -14.20
N LEU A 42 -18.69 27.95 -13.42
CA LEU A 42 -20.08 28.39 -13.57
C LEU A 42 -20.76 28.40 -12.21
N SER A 43 -21.16 29.59 -11.81
CA SER A 43 -21.98 29.90 -10.66
C SER A 43 -23.44 29.52 -10.91
N GLY A 44 -24.09 29.00 -9.89
CA GLY A 44 -25.56 28.80 -9.89
C GLY A 44 -26.00 28.33 -8.51
N THR A 45 -26.58 29.26 -7.75
CA THR A 45 -27.30 29.04 -6.49
C THR A 45 -28.60 28.32 -6.76
N ASP A 46 -28.95 27.31 -5.94
CA ASP A 46 -30.28 27.24 -5.31
C ASP A 46 -30.37 26.10 -4.27
N ASP A 47 -30.86 26.50 -3.12
CA ASP A 47 -31.19 25.67 -1.95
C ASP A 47 -32.39 24.75 -2.22
N THR A 48 -32.29 23.46 -1.92
CA THR A 48 -33.34 22.65 -1.34
C THR A 48 -32.82 21.31 -0.84
N THR A 49 -32.86 21.10 0.46
CA THR A 49 -32.53 19.86 1.16
C THR A 49 -33.67 18.83 1.02
N PRO A 50 -33.38 17.59 0.70
CA PRO A 50 -34.19 16.46 1.13
C PRO A 50 -33.43 15.62 2.18
N THR A 51 -34.03 15.50 3.33
CA THR A 51 -33.70 14.62 4.44
C THR A 51 -33.69 13.16 3.98
N ALA A 52 -32.51 12.52 3.97
CA ALA A 52 -32.40 11.08 3.77
C ALA A 52 -32.56 10.38 5.12
N SER A 53 -33.56 9.52 5.24
CA SER A 53 -33.78 8.63 6.39
C SER A 53 -32.61 7.66 6.53
N ALA A 54 -31.86 7.82 7.61
CA ALA A 54 -30.85 6.85 8.04
C ALA A 54 -31.54 5.57 8.55
N THR A 55 -31.43 4.48 7.81
CA THR A 55 -31.76 3.16 8.32
C THR A 55 -30.73 2.73 9.34
N ASN A 56 -31.10 2.76 10.61
CA ASN A 56 -30.36 2.23 11.74
C ASN A 56 -30.10 0.73 11.53
N ARG A 57 -28.89 0.36 11.14
CA ARG A 57 -28.38 -1.01 11.30
C ARG A 57 -27.39 -1.00 12.46
N SER A 58 -27.70 -1.78 13.49
CA SER A 58 -26.83 -1.98 14.66
C SER A 58 -25.42 -2.38 14.25
N PRO A 59 -24.38 -1.88 14.95
CA PRO A 59 -23.00 -2.29 14.74
C PRO A 59 -22.86 -3.81 15.01
N ARG A 60 -22.33 -4.56 14.05
CA ARG A 60 -21.95 -5.95 14.31
C ARG A 60 -20.76 -5.96 15.28
N GLN A 61 -20.85 -6.81 16.29
CA GLN A 61 -19.76 -7.01 17.28
C GLN A 61 -18.45 -7.35 16.58
N PRO A 62 -17.31 -6.87 17.14
CA PRO A 62 -15.97 -7.25 16.65
C PRO A 62 -15.81 -8.75 16.77
N LEU A 63 -15.44 -9.41 15.68
CA LEU A 63 -15.01 -10.80 15.71
C LEU A 63 -13.68 -10.84 16.45
N SER A 64 -13.68 -11.39 17.68
CA SER A 64 -12.47 -11.66 18.45
C SER A 64 -11.57 -12.59 17.64
N GLY A 65 -10.30 -12.22 17.47
CA GLY A 65 -9.30 -13.03 16.79
C GLY A 65 -9.10 -14.38 17.46
N ALA A 66 -9.79 -15.36 16.96
CA ALA A 66 -9.54 -16.76 17.16
C ALA A 66 -9.81 -17.43 15.81
N SER A 67 -8.88 -18.24 15.37
CA SER A 67 -8.90 -19.13 14.22
C SER A 67 -10.14 -20.03 14.18
N GLY A 68 -11.25 -19.47 13.73
CA GLY A 68 -12.52 -20.13 13.61
C GLY A 68 -13.40 -19.32 12.67
N GLU A 69 -13.05 -19.29 11.39
CA GLU A 69 -14.02 -18.87 10.39
C GLU A 69 -15.24 -19.79 10.54
N PRO A 70 -16.47 -19.24 10.59
CA PRO A 70 -17.65 -20.07 10.60
C PRO A 70 -17.58 -20.96 9.36
N ALA A 71 -17.72 -22.27 9.54
CA ALA A 71 -17.71 -23.23 8.45
C ALA A 71 -18.69 -22.74 7.38
N TRP A 72 -18.22 -22.67 6.14
CA TRP A 72 -19.06 -22.31 5.02
C TRP A 72 -20.25 -23.28 4.93
N ASP A 73 -21.48 -22.76 4.96
CA ASP A 73 -22.72 -23.54 4.95
C ASP A 73 -23.06 -24.14 3.57
N GLY A 74 -22.18 -23.98 2.59
CA GLY A 74 -22.38 -24.44 1.21
C GLY A 74 -23.35 -23.60 0.40
N LYS A 75 -23.92 -22.51 0.96
CA LYS A 75 -24.90 -21.66 0.29
C LYS A 75 -24.34 -20.30 0.01
N VAL A 76 -24.16 -19.98 -1.25
CA VAL A 76 -23.80 -18.63 -1.70
C VAL A 76 -25.05 -17.75 -1.67
N LYS A 77 -24.95 -16.60 -0.98
CA LYS A 77 -25.98 -15.56 -0.94
C LYS A 77 -25.45 -14.31 -1.64
N VAL A 78 -26.27 -13.70 -2.45
CA VAL A 78 -25.96 -12.39 -3.03
C VAL A 78 -26.07 -11.34 -1.94
N ILE A 79 -25.07 -10.43 -1.88
CA ILE A 79 -24.98 -9.30 -0.96
C ILE A 79 -25.10 -8.02 -1.80
N GLY A 80 -26.14 -7.23 -1.54
CA GLY A 80 -26.53 -6.19 -2.49
C GLY A 80 -26.98 -6.80 -3.81
N ASP A 81 -26.28 -6.49 -4.88
CA ASP A 81 -26.41 -7.17 -6.17
C ASP A 81 -25.03 -7.50 -6.79
N GLY A 82 -23.96 -6.91 -6.27
CA GLY A 82 -22.62 -6.95 -6.84
C GLY A 82 -21.61 -7.83 -6.10
N SER A 83 -21.94 -8.35 -4.93
CA SER A 83 -21.07 -9.19 -4.11
C SER A 83 -21.78 -10.46 -3.68
N THR A 84 -21.05 -11.43 -3.14
CA THR A 84 -21.63 -12.69 -2.62
C THR A 84 -21.14 -12.94 -1.19
N SER A 85 -21.80 -13.87 -0.50
CA SER A 85 -21.27 -14.38 0.77
C SER A 85 -19.98 -15.17 0.52
N TYR A 86 -19.24 -15.39 1.61
CA TYR A 86 -18.01 -16.19 1.55
C TYR A 86 -18.22 -17.54 0.84
N THR A 87 -17.40 -17.81 -0.15
CA THR A 87 -17.53 -19.00 -1.02
C THR A 87 -16.50 -20.11 -0.73
N GLY A 88 -15.85 -20.05 0.41
CA GLY A 88 -14.80 -20.97 0.84
C GLY A 88 -13.41 -20.29 0.92
N PRO A 89 -12.39 -21.01 1.34
CA PRO A 89 -11.04 -20.47 1.44
C PRO A 89 -10.47 -20.18 0.05
N GLN A 90 -9.70 -19.09 -0.05
CA GLN A 90 -8.94 -18.81 -1.26
C GLN A 90 -7.88 -19.90 -1.50
N LYS A 91 -7.51 -20.07 -2.78
CA LYS A 91 -6.49 -21.05 -3.19
C LYS A 91 -5.10 -20.62 -2.70
N GLY A 92 -4.27 -21.57 -2.32
CA GLY A 92 -2.84 -21.35 -2.10
C GLY A 92 -2.46 -20.59 -0.83
N GLN A 93 -3.42 -20.14 -0.02
CA GLN A 93 -3.15 -19.29 1.15
C GLN A 93 -2.12 -19.88 2.09
N LEU A 94 -1.22 -19.02 2.58
CA LEU A 94 -0.23 -19.37 3.60
C LEU A 94 -0.93 -19.97 4.83
N LYS A 95 -0.47 -21.13 5.27
CA LYS A 95 -0.93 -21.72 6.54
C LYS A 95 -0.06 -21.18 7.67
N PRO A 96 -0.56 -20.21 8.45
CA PRO A 96 0.24 -19.58 9.49
C PRO A 96 0.48 -20.57 10.62
N ARG A 97 1.72 -20.56 11.15
CA ARG A 97 2.08 -21.32 12.34
C ARG A 97 3.11 -20.54 13.18
N PRO A 98 3.17 -20.77 14.50
CA PRO A 98 4.24 -20.22 15.31
C PRO A 98 5.61 -20.73 14.86
N LEU A 99 6.62 -19.87 14.98
CA LEU A 99 8.01 -20.27 14.83
C LEU A 99 8.40 -21.26 15.93
N LYS A 100 9.16 -22.29 15.54
CA LYS A 100 9.79 -23.19 16.51
C LYS A 100 11.02 -22.54 17.14
N PRO A 101 11.42 -22.93 18.35
CA PRO A 101 12.66 -22.41 18.94
C PRO A 101 13.85 -22.56 17.99
N GLY A 102 14.62 -21.49 17.82
CA GLY A 102 15.76 -21.41 16.91
C GLY A 102 15.43 -21.32 15.42
N GLU A 103 14.16 -21.35 15.05
CA GLU A 103 13.75 -21.29 13.65
C GLU A 103 13.94 -19.87 13.07
N LYS A 104 14.62 -19.79 11.92
CA LYS A 104 14.74 -18.57 11.16
C LYS A 104 13.42 -18.23 10.47
N PRO A 105 12.88 -17.00 10.60
CA PRO A 105 11.66 -16.61 9.90
C PRO A 105 11.82 -16.66 8.38
N PRO A 106 10.75 -16.95 7.62
CA PRO A 106 10.75 -16.69 6.18
C PRO A 106 11.03 -15.22 5.89
N GLN A 107 11.58 -14.92 4.71
CA GLN A 107 11.60 -13.56 4.20
C GLN A 107 10.27 -13.28 3.52
N PHE A 108 9.45 -12.45 4.15
CA PHE A 108 8.21 -11.98 3.54
C PHE A 108 8.50 -10.81 2.62
N VAL A 109 7.89 -10.83 1.43
CA VAL A 109 7.84 -9.70 0.50
C VAL A 109 6.38 -9.49 0.13
N VAL A 110 5.89 -8.26 0.26
CA VAL A 110 4.53 -7.90 -0.12
C VAL A 110 4.60 -6.89 -1.26
N PHE A 111 4.03 -7.26 -2.40
CA PHE A 111 3.80 -6.36 -3.52
C PHE A 111 2.35 -5.89 -3.47
N SER A 112 2.15 -4.58 -3.57
CA SER A 112 0.83 -3.97 -3.52
C SER A 112 0.66 -2.91 -4.59
N TRP A 113 -0.56 -2.77 -5.10
CA TRP A 113 -0.92 -1.77 -6.11
C TRP A 113 -2.04 -0.90 -5.59
N ASP A 114 -1.82 0.43 -5.66
CA ASP A 114 -2.80 1.43 -5.31
C ASP A 114 -3.68 1.76 -6.51
N GLY A 115 -4.99 1.87 -6.31
CA GLY A 115 -5.91 2.16 -7.40
C GLY A 115 -6.08 0.99 -8.38
N ALA A 116 -6.51 -0.18 -7.89
CA ALA A 116 -6.70 -1.36 -8.74
C ALA A 116 -7.78 -1.13 -9.82
N LEU A 117 -7.34 -0.67 -10.98
CA LEU A 117 -8.12 -0.48 -12.21
C LEU A 117 -7.51 -1.31 -13.34
N GLN A 118 -8.34 -1.97 -14.13
CA GLN A 118 -7.91 -2.53 -15.41
C GLN A 118 -8.07 -1.47 -16.49
N GLY A 119 -6.97 -0.78 -16.81
CA GLY A 119 -6.88 0.18 -17.89
C GLY A 119 -6.56 -0.49 -19.23
N ASP A 120 -6.36 0.34 -20.28
CA ASP A 120 -5.98 -0.09 -21.63
C ASP A 120 -4.57 -0.70 -21.68
N ASP A 121 -3.72 -0.37 -20.69
CA ASP A 121 -2.37 -0.91 -20.51
C ASP A 121 -2.33 -2.39 -20.11
N GLY A 122 -3.42 -2.92 -19.58
CA GLY A 122 -3.51 -4.31 -19.17
C GLY A 122 -2.74 -4.66 -17.87
N LEU A 123 -2.26 -3.68 -17.12
CA LEU A 123 -1.36 -3.91 -15.99
C LEU A 123 -1.96 -4.74 -14.86
N PHE A 124 -3.25 -4.58 -14.54
CA PHE A 124 -3.87 -5.41 -13.51
C PHE A 124 -3.84 -6.91 -13.90
N ALA A 125 -4.24 -7.22 -15.14
CA ALA A 125 -4.18 -8.59 -15.66
C ALA A 125 -2.74 -9.12 -15.67
N HIS A 126 -1.77 -8.29 -16.07
CA HIS A 126 -0.34 -8.62 -16.09
C HIS A 126 0.16 -9.04 -14.69
N TYR A 127 -0.10 -8.25 -13.65
CA TYR A 127 0.38 -8.57 -12.29
C TYR A 127 -0.37 -9.72 -11.65
N ARG A 128 -1.63 -9.92 -11.98
CA ARG A 128 -2.36 -11.13 -11.62
C ARG A 128 -1.71 -12.38 -12.22
N GLU A 129 -1.31 -12.33 -13.50
CA GLU A 129 -0.60 -13.42 -14.16
C GLU A 129 0.82 -13.63 -13.58
N MET A 130 1.53 -12.54 -13.28
CA MET A 130 2.84 -12.60 -12.60
C MET A 130 2.73 -13.30 -11.24
N ALA A 131 1.71 -12.97 -10.44
CA ALA A 131 1.45 -13.65 -9.17
C ALA A 131 1.29 -15.16 -9.37
N ASN A 132 0.45 -15.56 -10.30
CA ASN A 132 0.21 -16.97 -10.60
C ASN A 132 1.47 -17.71 -11.06
N ARG A 133 2.29 -17.12 -11.90
CA ARG A 133 3.54 -17.72 -12.41
C ARG A 133 4.58 -17.96 -11.32
N HIS A 134 4.58 -17.15 -10.28
CA HIS A 134 5.61 -17.16 -9.24
C HIS A 134 5.11 -17.68 -7.88
N ASP A 135 3.93 -18.33 -7.84
CA ASP A 135 3.29 -18.83 -6.61
C ASP A 135 3.28 -17.73 -5.53
N ALA A 136 2.92 -16.51 -5.94
CA ALA A 136 2.86 -15.31 -5.13
C ALA A 136 1.41 -14.86 -4.93
N HIS A 137 1.14 -14.21 -3.80
CA HIS A 137 -0.11 -13.50 -3.57
C HIS A 137 0.18 -12.02 -3.38
N MET A 138 -0.53 -11.19 -4.11
CA MET A 138 -0.37 -9.73 -4.09
C MET A 138 -1.56 -9.07 -3.41
N THR A 139 -1.40 -7.80 -3.03
CA THR A 139 -2.51 -7.00 -2.50
C THR A 139 -2.89 -5.94 -3.52
N PHE A 140 -4.14 -5.96 -3.98
CA PHE A 140 -4.70 -4.97 -4.88
C PHE A 140 -5.64 -4.05 -4.10
N PHE A 141 -5.22 -2.80 -3.89
CA PHE A 141 -6.02 -1.80 -3.19
C PHE A 141 -6.99 -1.15 -4.18
N LEU A 142 -8.25 -1.59 -4.15
CA LEU A 142 -9.30 -1.08 -5.01
C LEU A 142 -9.70 0.35 -4.63
N THR A 143 -9.80 1.22 -5.61
CA THR A 143 -10.48 2.51 -5.48
C THR A 143 -11.96 2.34 -5.81
N GLY A 144 -12.85 2.63 -4.87
CA GLY A 144 -14.29 2.31 -5.02
C GLY A 144 -14.99 2.96 -6.20
N ILE A 145 -14.61 4.22 -6.55
CA ILE A 145 -15.20 4.89 -7.72
C ILE A 145 -14.78 4.24 -9.05
N TYR A 146 -13.82 3.34 -9.05
CA TYR A 146 -13.48 2.55 -10.25
C TYR A 146 -14.54 1.50 -10.62
N LEU A 147 -15.50 1.27 -9.70
CA LEU A 147 -16.72 0.50 -9.98
C LEU A 147 -17.95 1.40 -10.21
N LEU A 148 -17.72 2.70 -10.39
CA LEU A 148 -18.78 3.69 -10.61
C LEU A 148 -18.59 4.37 -11.98
N PRO A 149 -19.45 4.09 -12.98
CA PRO A 149 -19.35 4.71 -14.29
C PRO A 149 -19.39 6.23 -14.19
N LYS A 150 -18.68 6.94 -15.04
CA LYS A 150 -18.63 8.41 -15.09
C LYS A 150 -20.03 9.06 -15.08
N GLY A 151 -21.00 8.45 -15.76
CA GLY A 151 -22.39 8.91 -15.79
C GLY A 151 -23.14 8.79 -14.45
N LYS A 152 -22.55 8.11 -13.47
CA LYS A 152 -23.09 7.89 -12.13
C LYS A 152 -22.26 8.54 -11.03
N LYS A 153 -21.32 9.43 -11.37
CA LYS A 153 -20.41 10.09 -10.43
C LYS A 153 -21.12 10.74 -9.25
N ASP A 154 -22.33 11.26 -9.43
CA ASP A 154 -23.12 11.94 -8.38
C ASP A 154 -23.64 10.98 -7.29
N LEU A 155 -23.39 9.68 -7.41
CA LEU A 155 -23.60 8.73 -6.32
C LEU A 155 -22.47 8.82 -5.27
N TYR A 156 -21.32 9.39 -5.61
CA TYR A 156 -20.23 9.64 -4.67
C TYR A 156 -20.40 11.01 -4.01
N ASP A 157 -20.44 11.03 -2.69
CA ASP A 157 -20.56 12.22 -1.84
C ASP A 157 -19.33 12.35 -0.95
N PRO A 158 -18.22 12.88 -1.50
CA PRO A 158 -16.95 12.90 -0.80
C PRO A 158 -16.96 13.84 0.41
N PRO A 159 -16.29 13.47 1.52
CA PRO A 159 -16.13 14.37 2.65
C PRO A 159 -15.50 15.70 2.21
N GLN A 160 -16.06 16.82 2.71
CA GLN A 160 -15.58 18.19 2.50
C GLN A 160 -15.47 18.67 1.04
N HIS A 161 -15.98 17.92 0.07
CA HIS A 161 -15.97 18.26 -1.36
C HIS A 161 -17.37 18.16 -1.97
N SER A 162 -17.55 18.72 -3.15
CA SER A 162 -18.82 18.68 -3.86
C SER A 162 -19.14 17.26 -4.30
N ARG A 163 -20.41 16.87 -4.21
CA ARG A 163 -20.94 15.60 -4.70
C ARG A 163 -20.52 15.35 -6.15
N GLY A 164 -20.08 14.14 -6.44
CA GLY A 164 -19.64 13.73 -7.78
C GLY A 164 -18.25 14.24 -8.18
N SER A 165 -17.49 14.87 -7.25
CA SER A 165 -16.10 15.23 -7.49
C SER A 165 -15.14 14.14 -7.01
N ALA A 166 -13.98 14.06 -7.64
CA ALA A 166 -12.83 13.23 -7.22
C ALA A 166 -11.54 13.90 -7.69
N ALA A 167 -10.43 13.64 -7.01
CA ALA A 167 -9.10 14.10 -7.43
C ALA A 167 -8.51 13.23 -8.56
N ILE A 168 -9.11 12.09 -8.84
CA ILE A 168 -8.79 11.17 -9.93
C ILE A 168 -9.98 11.03 -10.88
N SER A 169 -9.75 10.49 -12.07
CA SER A 169 -10.81 10.31 -13.07
C SER A 169 -11.73 9.15 -12.73
N PHE A 170 -13.03 9.33 -13.00
CA PHE A 170 -13.97 8.21 -13.06
C PHE A 170 -13.70 7.40 -14.32
N PRO A 171 -13.77 6.06 -14.26
CA PRO A 171 -13.49 5.19 -15.39
C PRO A 171 -14.59 5.26 -16.48
N THR A 172 -14.26 4.74 -17.64
CA THR A 172 -15.26 4.39 -18.67
C THR A 172 -16.05 3.16 -18.22
N ASP A 173 -17.23 2.95 -18.82
CA ASP A 173 -18.02 1.75 -18.54
C ASP A 173 -17.21 0.46 -18.83
N GLU A 174 -16.42 0.45 -19.90
CA GLU A 174 -15.59 -0.69 -20.28
C GLU A 174 -14.52 -0.98 -19.21
N HIS A 175 -13.83 0.04 -18.70
CA HIS A 175 -12.86 -0.14 -17.62
C HIS A 175 -13.49 -0.61 -16.32
N VAL A 176 -14.76 -0.23 -16.03
CA VAL A 176 -15.48 -0.81 -14.89
C VAL A 176 -15.65 -2.32 -15.06
N TYR A 177 -16.04 -2.77 -16.26
CA TYR A 177 -16.33 -4.19 -16.51
C TYR A 177 -15.07 -5.04 -16.50
N THR A 178 -14.02 -4.58 -17.17
CA THR A 178 -12.72 -5.27 -17.16
C THR A 178 -12.10 -5.31 -15.77
N THR A 179 -12.28 -4.25 -14.97
CA THR A 179 -11.84 -4.23 -13.56
C THR A 179 -12.60 -5.26 -12.72
N LEU A 180 -13.92 -5.39 -12.88
CA LEU A 180 -14.71 -6.41 -12.18
C LEU A 180 -14.25 -7.82 -12.50
N GLU A 181 -13.92 -8.09 -13.76
CA GLU A 181 -13.35 -9.38 -14.19
C GLU A 181 -12.01 -9.67 -13.49
N GLN A 182 -11.11 -8.67 -13.47
CA GLN A 182 -9.82 -8.83 -12.81
C GLN A 182 -9.95 -9.00 -11.30
N LEU A 183 -10.83 -8.25 -10.64
CA LEU A 183 -11.07 -8.41 -9.19
C LEU A 183 -11.55 -9.82 -8.84
N GLY A 184 -12.56 -10.31 -9.57
CA GLY A 184 -13.09 -11.66 -9.36
C GLY A 184 -12.04 -12.74 -9.63
N GLY A 185 -11.24 -12.56 -10.66
CA GLY A 185 -10.14 -13.45 -11.00
C GLY A 185 -8.99 -13.39 -9.98
N ALA A 186 -8.56 -12.21 -9.59
CA ALA A 186 -7.48 -12.02 -8.62
C ALA A 186 -7.80 -12.70 -7.28
N TRP A 187 -9.04 -12.55 -6.80
CA TRP A 187 -9.46 -13.22 -5.58
C TRP A 187 -9.45 -14.76 -5.72
N LYS A 188 -9.93 -15.30 -6.84
CA LYS A 188 -9.92 -16.74 -7.11
C LYS A 188 -8.49 -17.32 -7.20
N ASP A 189 -7.55 -16.50 -7.67
CA ASP A 189 -6.13 -16.84 -7.78
C ASP A 189 -5.39 -16.78 -6.43
N GLY A 190 -6.03 -16.27 -5.36
CA GLY A 190 -5.45 -16.21 -4.02
C GLY A 190 -4.95 -14.81 -3.62
N ASN A 191 -5.06 -13.82 -4.52
CA ASN A 191 -4.66 -12.44 -4.21
C ASN A 191 -5.65 -11.75 -3.27
N GLU A 192 -5.18 -10.78 -2.51
CA GLU A 192 -5.99 -9.95 -1.62
C GLU A 192 -6.57 -8.75 -2.35
N ILE A 193 -7.83 -8.42 -2.03
CA ILE A 193 -8.46 -7.15 -2.39
C ILE A 193 -8.56 -6.31 -1.10
N GLY A 194 -7.82 -5.22 -1.06
CA GLY A 194 -7.92 -4.19 -0.02
C GLY A 194 -8.61 -2.93 -0.54
N THR A 195 -8.62 -1.85 0.25
CA THR A 195 -9.19 -0.58 -0.20
C THR A 195 -8.15 0.53 -0.35
N HIS A 196 -8.30 1.33 -1.43
CA HIS A 196 -7.66 2.63 -1.61
C HIS A 196 -8.70 3.76 -1.53
N PHE A 197 -9.81 3.49 -0.82
CA PHE A 197 -10.96 4.39 -0.63
C PHE A 197 -11.61 4.79 -1.97
N ASN A 198 -11.93 6.09 -2.19
CA ASN A 198 -12.69 6.48 -3.39
C ASN A 198 -12.09 7.67 -4.14
N GLY A 199 -12.21 8.90 -3.62
CA GLY A 199 -11.96 10.12 -4.39
C GLY A 199 -10.52 10.58 -4.48
N HIS A 200 -9.58 9.95 -3.77
CA HIS A 200 -8.15 10.25 -3.75
C HIS A 200 -7.81 11.70 -3.39
N PHE A 201 -8.54 12.29 -2.44
CA PHE A 201 -8.29 13.66 -2.00
C PHE A 201 -7.12 13.73 -1.02
N CYS A 202 -6.15 14.59 -1.32
CA CYS A 202 -4.93 14.84 -0.55
C CYS A 202 -4.79 16.31 -0.17
N GLY A 203 -3.95 16.59 0.85
CA GLY A 203 -3.71 17.94 1.32
C GLY A 203 -4.94 18.58 1.96
N PRO A 204 -5.16 19.90 1.78
CA PRO A 204 -6.29 20.60 2.40
C PRO A 204 -7.64 19.98 2.00
N LYS A 205 -8.48 19.69 3.02
CA LYS A 205 -9.76 18.98 2.87
C LYS A 205 -9.64 17.52 2.41
N GLY A 206 -8.43 16.99 2.30
CA GLY A 206 -8.17 15.59 1.99
C GLY A 206 -8.14 14.71 3.25
N GLY A 207 -7.67 13.46 3.08
CA GLY A 207 -7.64 12.46 4.14
C GLY A 207 -6.98 12.91 5.44
N GLY A 208 -5.96 13.79 5.35
CA GLY A 208 -5.27 14.37 6.51
C GLY A 208 -6.17 15.21 7.42
N ASP A 209 -7.19 15.86 6.86
CA ASP A 209 -8.11 16.76 7.56
C ASP A 209 -9.41 16.05 7.97
N TRP A 210 -9.68 14.84 7.49
CA TRP A 210 -10.95 14.16 7.73
C TRP A 210 -11.08 13.67 9.18
N SER A 211 -12.27 13.90 9.74
CA SER A 211 -12.69 13.37 11.02
C SER A 211 -12.90 11.85 10.96
N VAL A 212 -13.08 11.21 12.12
CA VAL A 212 -13.40 9.78 12.22
C VAL A 212 -14.69 9.44 11.48
N ASP A 213 -15.71 10.31 11.55
CA ASP A 213 -17.00 10.05 10.91
C ASP A 213 -16.94 10.27 9.39
N GLU A 214 -16.12 11.21 8.92
CA GLU A 214 -15.83 11.38 7.49
C GLU A 214 -15.10 10.17 6.91
N TRP A 215 -14.10 9.61 7.63
CA TRP A 215 -13.47 8.35 7.26
C TRP A 215 -14.45 7.17 7.23
N LYS A 216 -15.39 7.09 8.17
CA LYS A 216 -16.45 6.07 8.12
C LYS A 216 -17.35 6.24 6.91
N SER A 217 -17.75 7.49 6.60
CA SER A 217 -18.54 7.78 5.40
C SER A 217 -17.81 7.33 4.14
N GLU A 218 -16.53 7.60 4.03
CA GLU A 218 -15.69 7.22 2.90
C GLU A 218 -15.61 5.68 2.74
N ILE A 219 -15.40 4.96 3.85
CA ILE A 219 -15.38 3.49 3.88
C ILE A 219 -16.76 2.90 3.52
N ASP A 220 -17.85 3.46 4.06
CA ASP A 220 -19.20 2.96 3.77
C ASP A 220 -19.60 3.17 2.30
N GLN A 221 -19.19 4.29 1.70
CA GLN A 221 -19.37 4.53 0.28
C GLN A 221 -18.58 3.54 -0.58
N PHE A 222 -17.33 3.25 -0.22
CA PHE A 222 -16.54 2.21 -0.87
C PHE A 222 -17.28 0.86 -0.89
N TYR A 223 -17.72 0.38 0.26
CA TYR A 223 -18.51 -0.87 0.33
C TYR A 223 -19.79 -0.79 -0.48
N GLY A 224 -20.48 0.35 -0.42
CA GLY A 224 -21.73 0.58 -1.18
C GLY A 224 -21.53 0.48 -2.69
N PHE A 225 -20.42 1.00 -3.23
CA PHE A 225 -20.10 0.91 -4.66
C PHE A 225 -19.84 -0.54 -5.08
N VAL A 226 -19.11 -1.30 -4.27
CA VAL A 226 -18.84 -2.71 -4.57
C VAL A 226 -20.08 -3.58 -4.40
N GLU A 227 -20.90 -3.37 -3.37
CA GLU A 227 -22.11 -4.16 -3.15
C GLU A 227 -23.22 -3.88 -4.17
N LYS A 228 -23.20 -2.73 -4.86
CA LYS A 228 -24.26 -2.29 -5.76
C LYS A 228 -23.77 -2.01 -7.19
N TRP A 229 -22.65 -2.56 -7.57
CA TRP A 229 -22.07 -2.24 -8.87
C TRP A 229 -23.03 -2.60 -10.03
N LYS A 230 -23.83 -3.66 -9.94
CA LYS A 230 -24.82 -4.02 -10.97
C LYS A 230 -25.90 -2.94 -11.11
N THR A 231 -26.50 -2.50 -10.01
CA THR A 231 -27.45 -1.37 -10.02
C THR A 231 -26.79 -0.11 -10.54
N ASN A 232 -25.55 0.18 -10.14
CA ASN A 232 -24.86 1.40 -10.53
C ASN A 232 -24.50 1.43 -12.01
N THR A 233 -24.14 0.27 -12.59
CA THR A 233 -23.75 0.15 -14.00
C THR A 233 -24.92 -0.21 -14.93
N GLY A 234 -26.01 -0.78 -14.39
CA GLY A 234 -27.09 -1.37 -15.18
C GLY A 234 -26.75 -2.74 -15.80
N ARG A 235 -25.58 -3.32 -15.49
CA ARG A 235 -25.13 -4.62 -16.02
C ARG A 235 -25.61 -5.76 -15.12
N THR A 236 -26.76 -6.32 -15.48
CA THR A 236 -27.33 -7.46 -14.75
C THR A 236 -26.88 -8.83 -15.29
N ASP A 237 -26.23 -8.84 -16.43
CA ASP A 237 -25.76 -10.02 -17.17
C ASP A 237 -24.43 -10.59 -16.64
N LEU A 238 -23.65 -9.82 -15.89
CA LEU A 238 -22.41 -10.29 -15.29
C LEU A 238 -22.66 -10.94 -13.91
N ASP A 239 -21.86 -11.92 -13.56
CA ASP A 239 -21.89 -12.53 -12.24
C ASP A 239 -21.44 -11.55 -11.15
N PRO A 240 -22.02 -11.59 -9.94
CA PRO A 240 -21.51 -10.83 -8.82
C PRO A 240 -20.11 -11.30 -8.43
N LEU A 241 -19.34 -10.44 -7.78
CA LEU A 241 -18.01 -10.79 -7.27
C LEU A 241 -18.08 -12.02 -6.34
N PRO A 242 -17.14 -12.97 -6.45
CA PRO A 242 -17.18 -14.27 -5.77
C PRO A 242 -16.81 -14.23 -4.29
N PHE A 243 -16.93 -13.06 -3.64
CA PHE A 243 -16.54 -12.85 -2.24
C PHE A 243 -17.43 -11.81 -1.54
N ASP A 244 -17.47 -11.86 -0.22
CA ASP A 244 -18.08 -10.84 0.62
C ASP A 244 -17.07 -9.69 0.81
N ILE A 245 -17.31 -8.56 0.15
CA ILE A 245 -16.38 -7.42 0.18
C ILE A 245 -16.13 -6.91 1.60
N ARG A 246 -17.09 -6.96 2.51
CA ARG A 246 -16.92 -6.51 3.89
C ARG A 246 -16.09 -7.46 4.73
N ARG A 247 -15.97 -8.70 4.32
CA ARG A 247 -15.09 -9.71 4.94
C ARG A 247 -13.73 -9.75 4.29
N GLU A 248 -13.68 -9.54 2.98
CA GLU A 248 -12.43 -9.56 2.22
C GLU A 248 -11.54 -8.37 2.56
N VAL A 249 -12.11 -7.17 2.61
CA VAL A 249 -11.34 -5.96 2.94
C VAL A 249 -11.04 -5.91 4.44
N THR A 250 -9.86 -6.36 4.79
CA THR A 250 -9.34 -6.36 6.17
C THR A 250 -8.31 -5.27 6.42
N GLY A 251 -8.11 -4.37 5.45
CA GLY A 251 -7.21 -3.24 5.54
C GLY A 251 -7.16 -2.44 4.24
N GLY A 252 -6.33 -1.41 4.22
CA GLY A 252 -6.20 -0.51 3.08
C GLY A 252 -4.98 0.39 3.15
N ARG A 253 -4.86 1.22 2.12
CA ARG A 253 -3.88 2.32 2.06
C ARG A 253 -4.60 3.62 1.74
N ALA A 254 -4.45 4.62 2.62
CA ALA A 254 -4.99 5.95 2.38
C ALA A 254 -4.25 6.65 1.24
N PRO A 255 -4.96 7.36 0.36
CA PRO A 255 -4.34 8.24 -0.62
C PRO A 255 -3.31 9.16 0.03
N CYS A 256 -2.19 9.37 -0.64
CA CYS A 256 -1.08 10.21 -0.17
C CYS A 256 -0.52 9.82 1.21
N LEU A 257 -0.88 8.68 1.76
CA LEU A 257 -0.49 8.21 3.10
C LEU A 257 -0.96 9.15 4.22
N GLU A 258 -2.09 9.83 4.04
CA GLU A 258 -2.60 10.84 4.96
C GLU A 258 -3.68 10.29 5.91
N GLY A 259 -3.87 10.97 7.05
CA GLY A 259 -5.02 10.78 7.95
C GLY A 259 -5.02 9.53 8.83
N GLN A 260 -3.93 8.77 8.91
CA GLN A 260 -3.85 7.50 9.64
C GLN A 260 -4.45 7.56 11.06
N ALA A 261 -4.26 8.65 11.81
CA ALA A 261 -4.71 8.72 13.20
C ALA A 261 -6.23 8.57 13.35
N ASN A 262 -7.02 9.27 12.52
CA ASN A 262 -8.48 9.20 12.50
C ASN A 262 -8.97 7.97 11.74
N LEU A 263 -8.28 7.59 10.66
CA LEU A 263 -8.56 6.38 9.92
C LEU A 263 -8.51 5.13 10.82
N LEU A 264 -7.48 4.97 11.64
CA LEU A 264 -7.36 3.82 12.55
C LEU A 264 -8.48 3.77 13.60
N GLN A 265 -9.07 4.90 13.97
CA GLN A 265 -10.23 4.93 14.85
C GLN A 265 -11.50 4.51 14.11
N ALA A 266 -11.68 4.98 12.86
CA ALA A 266 -12.79 4.57 12.00
C ALA A 266 -12.73 3.07 11.69
N ALA A 267 -11.57 2.56 11.32
CA ALA A 267 -11.30 1.18 10.90
C ALA A 267 -11.71 0.12 11.95
N LYS A 268 -11.71 0.47 13.24
CA LYS A 268 -12.19 -0.43 14.32
C LYS A 268 -13.65 -0.88 14.13
N ASN A 269 -14.46 -0.10 13.43
CA ASN A 269 -15.86 -0.43 13.17
C ASN A 269 -16.04 -1.45 12.04
N TYR A 270 -14.98 -1.72 11.28
CA TYR A 270 -15.00 -2.59 10.10
C TYR A 270 -14.17 -3.86 10.27
N ALA A 271 -13.72 -4.15 11.49
CA ALA A 271 -12.89 -5.30 11.81
C ALA A 271 -11.58 -5.38 10.99
N TRP A 272 -11.00 -4.23 10.67
CA TRP A 272 -9.72 -4.17 9.98
C TRP A 272 -8.61 -4.75 10.85
N ARG A 273 -7.68 -5.41 10.19
CA ARG A 273 -6.54 -6.08 10.81
C ARG A 273 -5.22 -5.38 10.59
N TYR A 274 -5.12 -4.66 9.46
CA TYR A 274 -3.93 -3.89 9.13
C TYR A 274 -4.29 -2.54 8.49
N ASP A 275 -3.30 -1.65 8.47
CA ASP A 275 -3.29 -0.39 7.75
C ASP A 275 -1.90 -0.21 7.11
N ALA A 276 -1.89 0.15 5.83
CA ALA A 276 -0.67 0.35 5.04
C ALA A 276 -0.43 1.83 4.69
N SER A 277 -1.03 2.77 5.47
CA SER A 277 -1.02 4.21 5.17
C SER A 277 0.12 4.97 5.83
N SER A 278 1.03 4.32 6.56
CA SER A 278 2.19 5.00 7.14
C SER A 278 3.41 4.93 6.23
N ALA A 279 4.34 5.86 6.42
CA ALA A 279 5.55 5.97 5.64
C ALA A 279 6.78 6.31 6.50
N GLY A 280 7.97 6.02 6.00
CA GLY A 280 9.23 6.52 6.50
C GLY A 280 9.94 5.64 7.52
N ASP A 281 9.39 4.51 7.91
CA ASP A 281 10.08 3.57 8.78
C ASP A 281 11.12 2.75 7.99
N PHE A 282 12.19 2.33 8.67
CA PHE A 282 13.10 1.32 8.14
C PHE A 282 12.42 -0.05 8.06
N GLN A 283 13.07 -1.01 7.42
CA GLN A 283 12.60 -2.39 7.32
C GLN A 283 12.73 -3.11 8.67
N ILE A 284 11.80 -2.83 9.56
CA ILE A 284 11.69 -3.49 10.87
C ILE A 284 10.41 -4.32 10.92
N TRP A 285 10.36 -5.28 11.83
CA TRP A 285 9.15 -6.06 12.03
C TRP A 285 8.00 -5.18 12.49
N PRO A 286 6.82 -5.27 11.86
CA PRO A 286 5.69 -4.41 12.14
C PRO A 286 5.18 -4.47 13.59
N LYS A 287 4.52 -3.40 14.01
CA LYS A 287 3.84 -3.30 15.31
C LYS A 287 2.36 -2.97 15.12
N LYS A 288 1.54 -3.22 16.14
CA LYS A 288 0.15 -2.75 16.12
C LYS A 288 0.05 -1.32 16.63
N LYS A 289 -0.71 -0.51 15.89
CA LYS A 289 -1.23 0.80 16.34
C LYS A 289 -2.73 0.64 16.57
N ASN A 290 -3.21 1.03 17.73
CA ASN A 290 -4.64 0.88 18.09
C ASN A 290 -5.22 -0.54 17.91
N GLY A 291 -4.39 -1.59 18.03
CA GLY A 291 -4.80 -2.98 17.81
C GLY A 291 -4.74 -3.48 16.37
N ILE A 292 -4.45 -2.60 15.41
CA ILE A 292 -4.36 -2.86 13.97
C ILE A 292 -2.88 -2.92 13.58
N TRP A 293 -2.45 -3.87 12.75
CA TRP A 293 -1.08 -3.96 12.25
C TRP A 293 -0.75 -2.74 11.38
N ASP A 294 0.36 -2.08 11.67
CA ASP A 294 0.88 -0.97 10.90
C ASP A 294 1.95 -1.49 9.94
N PHE A 295 1.68 -1.42 8.63
CA PHE A 295 2.55 -1.88 7.56
C PHE A 295 3.05 -0.69 6.72
N PRO A 296 4.06 0.05 7.23
CA PRO A 296 4.52 1.28 6.57
C PRO A 296 5.23 1.01 5.24
N LEU A 297 5.10 1.90 4.29
CA LEU A 297 6.08 1.99 3.21
C LEU A 297 7.45 2.29 3.82
N GLN A 298 8.48 1.62 3.32
CA GLN A 298 9.78 1.53 3.99
C GLN A 298 10.85 2.35 3.29
N MET A 299 11.75 2.88 4.09
CA MET A 299 12.94 3.57 3.57
C MET A 299 13.97 2.55 3.10
N LEU A 300 14.28 2.56 1.82
CA LEU A 300 15.28 1.72 1.17
C LEU A 300 16.56 2.49 0.87
N PRO A 301 17.74 1.85 0.91
CA PRO A 301 18.99 2.48 0.53
C PRO A 301 18.97 2.76 -0.98
N TYR A 302 18.80 4.04 -1.35
CA TYR A 302 18.83 4.44 -2.75
C TYR A 302 20.22 4.21 -3.35
N GLU A 303 20.26 3.81 -4.61
CA GLU A 303 21.54 3.54 -5.28
C GLU A 303 22.48 4.73 -5.19
N GLY A 304 23.76 4.45 -4.88
CA GLY A 304 24.77 5.47 -4.61
C GLY A 304 24.84 5.95 -3.15
N GLY A 305 23.97 5.46 -2.25
CA GLY A 305 24.10 5.58 -0.80
C GLY A 305 23.94 6.96 -0.20
N LYS A 306 23.53 7.97 -0.98
CA LYS A 306 23.45 9.37 -0.53
C LYS A 306 22.19 9.67 0.29
N TYR A 307 21.12 8.93 0.09
CA TYR A 307 19.84 9.07 0.80
C TYR A 307 19.05 7.76 0.75
N GLN A 308 17.92 7.75 1.45
CA GLN A 308 16.95 6.65 1.43
C GLN A 308 15.73 7.09 0.63
N GLY A 309 15.15 6.18 -0.15
CA GLY A 309 13.89 6.39 -0.87
C GLY A 309 12.79 5.53 -0.30
N LEU A 310 11.54 6.00 -0.32
CA LEU A 310 10.40 5.15 -0.01
C LEU A 310 10.25 4.05 -1.05
N SER A 311 9.80 2.90 -0.61
CA SER A 311 9.60 1.68 -1.40
C SER A 311 8.32 1.74 -2.26
N MET A 312 8.17 2.80 -3.05
CA MET A 312 7.03 3.04 -3.93
C MET A 312 7.48 3.67 -5.25
N ASP A 313 6.92 3.24 -6.35
CA ASP A 313 7.23 3.71 -7.70
C ASP A 313 7.12 5.23 -7.88
N PHE A 314 6.09 5.87 -7.28
CA PHE A 314 5.93 7.32 -7.30
C PHE A 314 7.12 8.07 -6.69
N ASN A 315 7.77 7.51 -5.67
CA ASN A 315 8.95 8.13 -5.06
C ASN A 315 10.16 8.05 -6.00
N PHE A 316 10.28 6.99 -6.81
CA PHE A 316 11.30 6.93 -7.86
C PHE A 316 11.00 7.92 -8.98
N LEU A 317 9.74 8.00 -9.45
CA LEU A 317 9.30 9.00 -10.42
C LEU A 317 9.70 10.40 -9.97
N TYR A 318 9.39 10.75 -8.71
CA TYR A 318 9.71 12.07 -8.17
C TYR A 318 11.22 12.34 -8.09
N ASN A 319 11.99 11.38 -7.61
CA ASN A 319 13.43 11.52 -7.42
C ASN A 319 14.22 11.51 -8.76
N GLN A 320 13.72 10.84 -9.78
CA GLN A 320 14.42 10.66 -11.06
C GLN A 320 14.02 11.67 -12.11
N SER A 321 12.72 11.98 -12.23
CA SER A 321 12.18 12.87 -13.26
C SER A 321 11.43 14.10 -12.69
N GLU A 322 11.58 14.41 -11.40
CA GLU A 322 10.86 15.51 -10.73
C GLU A 322 9.33 15.39 -10.85
N GLY A 323 8.83 14.15 -10.86
CA GLY A 323 7.41 13.84 -11.01
C GLY A 323 6.90 13.89 -12.46
N LYS A 324 7.76 14.08 -13.46
CA LYS A 324 7.35 14.05 -14.86
C LYS A 324 7.14 12.60 -15.32
N THR A 325 5.95 12.32 -15.82
CA THR A 325 5.56 10.98 -16.28
C THR A 325 6.10 10.63 -17.68
N ASP A 326 6.58 11.64 -18.41
CA ASP A 326 7.17 11.59 -19.74
C ASP A 326 8.60 12.20 -19.75
N GLY A 327 9.41 11.88 -18.75
CA GLY A 327 10.78 12.36 -18.61
C GLY A 327 11.67 11.89 -19.76
N ASP A 328 12.94 12.39 -19.78
CA ASP A 328 13.90 12.15 -20.86
C ASP A 328 14.07 10.63 -21.15
N PRO A 329 13.68 10.14 -22.35
CA PRO A 329 13.81 8.72 -22.70
C PRO A 329 15.26 8.21 -22.66
N ALA A 330 16.26 9.08 -22.84
CA ALA A 330 17.67 8.69 -22.74
C ALA A 330 18.06 8.26 -21.31
N MET A 331 17.32 8.70 -20.31
CA MET A 331 17.53 8.36 -18.90
C MET A 331 16.78 7.10 -18.46
N HIS A 332 15.76 6.65 -19.21
CA HIS A 332 14.91 5.51 -18.82
C HIS A 332 15.71 4.25 -18.44
N PRO A 333 16.71 3.79 -19.23
CA PRO A 333 17.47 2.60 -18.85
C PRO A 333 18.22 2.75 -17.51
N LYS A 334 18.77 3.94 -17.27
CA LYS A 334 19.46 4.25 -16.01
C LYS A 334 18.47 4.25 -14.85
N TRP A 335 17.34 4.95 -14.96
CA TRP A 335 16.34 5.04 -13.93
C TRP A 335 15.72 3.68 -13.58
N GLN A 336 15.43 2.85 -14.60
CA GLN A 336 14.98 1.48 -14.38
C GLN A 336 15.98 0.66 -13.55
N GLN A 337 17.27 0.73 -13.90
CA GLN A 337 18.31 -0.01 -13.20
C GLN A 337 18.50 0.49 -11.76
N GLU A 338 18.49 1.81 -11.53
CA GLU A 338 18.57 2.41 -10.20
C GLU A 338 17.39 1.97 -9.31
N THR A 339 16.17 1.92 -9.88
CA THR A 339 14.97 1.44 -9.19
C THR A 339 15.13 -0.02 -8.77
N LEU A 340 15.48 -0.88 -9.71
CA LEU A 340 15.73 -2.31 -9.43
C LEU A 340 16.83 -2.50 -8.39
N ASN A 341 17.94 -1.82 -8.53
CA ASN A 341 19.07 -1.92 -7.61
C ASN A 341 18.69 -1.48 -6.19
N THR A 342 17.85 -0.44 -6.07
CA THR A 342 17.35 0.04 -4.78
C THR A 342 16.43 -1.00 -4.12
N TYR A 343 15.48 -1.56 -4.87
CA TYR A 343 14.63 -2.63 -4.37
C TYR A 343 15.44 -3.86 -3.94
N MET A 344 16.39 -4.28 -4.76
CA MET A 344 17.25 -5.42 -4.46
C MET A 344 18.20 -5.17 -3.28
N ALA A 345 18.69 -3.94 -3.11
CA ALA A 345 19.49 -3.57 -1.93
C ALA A 345 18.64 -3.65 -0.65
N GLY A 346 17.39 -3.16 -0.70
CA GLY A 346 16.42 -3.30 0.39
C GLY A 346 16.13 -4.76 0.70
N PHE A 347 15.87 -5.59 -0.30
CA PHE A 347 15.65 -7.02 -0.14
C PHE A 347 16.88 -7.71 0.48
N ASN A 348 18.06 -7.53 -0.07
CA ASN A 348 19.27 -8.17 0.40
C ASN A 348 19.60 -7.79 1.85
N ARG A 349 19.37 -6.54 2.23
CA ARG A 349 19.58 -6.06 3.59
C ARG A 349 18.84 -6.89 4.63
N VAL A 350 17.55 -7.19 4.40
CA VAL A 350 16.74 -7.98 5.33
C VAL A 350 16.85 -9.49 5.09
N TYR A 351 17.01 -9.93 3.85
CA TYR A 351 17.12 -11.36 3.53
C TYR A 351 18.36 -12.01 4.15
N TYR A 352 19.47 -11.30 4.15
CA TYR A 352 20.71 -11.74 4.83
C TYR A 352 20.78 -11.26 6.30
N GLY A 353 19.89 -10.36 6.71
CA GLY A 353 19.82 -9.76 8.04
C GLY A 353 18.67 -10.26 8.89
N SER A 354 17.84 -9.32 9.35
CA SER A 354 16.78 -9.47 10.34
C SER A 354 15.55 -10.27 9.88
N ARG A 355 15.42 -10.58 8.60
CA ARG A 355 14.22 -11.16 7.99
C ARG A 355 12.95 -10.31 8.17
N ALA A 356 13.08 -9.02 8.51
CA ALA A 356 11.93 -8.13 8.54
C ALA A 356 11.21 -8.13 7.17
N PRO A 357 9.87 -8.07 7.14
CA PRO A 357 9.13 -8.02 5.88
C PRO A 357 9.55 -6.84 5.02
N LEU A 358 9.54 -7.01 3.70
CA LEU A 358 9.74 -5.95 2.73
C LEU A 358 8.42 -5.62 2.05
N PHE A 359 8.06 -4.34 1.99
CA PHE A 359 6.85 -3.83 1.36
C PHE A 359 7.21 -3.00 0.14
N ILE A 360 6.62 -3.30 -1.01
CA ILE A 360 6.79 -2.56 -2.27
C ILE A 360 5.41 -2.09 -2.71
N GLY A 361 5.24 -0.76 -2.77
CA GLY A 361 4.04 -0.12 -3.28
C GLY A 361 4.18 0.30 -4.73
N ASN A 362 3.11 0.17 -5.49
CA ASN A 362 3.08 0.48 -6.91
C ASN A 362 1.74 1.08 -7.30
N HIS A 363 1.71 1.70 -8.50
CA HIS A 363 0.51 2.09 -9.22
C HIS A 363 0.47 1.35 -10.55
N PHE A 364 -0.73 1.18 -11.12
CA PHE A 364 -0.86 0.67 -12.49
C PHE A 364 -0.63 1.81 -13.48
N GLU A 365 0.64 2.16 -13.68
CA GLU A 365 1.04 3.32 -14.47
C GLU A 365 2.29 3.04 -15.32
N GLU A 366 2.23 3.41 -16.58
CA GLU A 366 3.36 3.28 -17.51
C GLU A 366 4.28 4.52 -17.51
N TRP A 367 4.45 5.18 -16.39
CA TRP A 367 5.32 6.36 -16.25
C TRP A 367 6.72 6.10 -16.81
N ASN A 368 7.23 7.10 -17.53
CA ASN A 368 8.54 7.05 -18.19
C ASN A 368 8.72 5.78 -19.06
N GLY A 369 7.67 5.39 -19.79
CA GLY A 369 7.70 4.21 -20.67
C GLY A 369 7.67 2.87 -19.89
N GLY A 370 7.02 2.86 -18.73
CA GLY A 370 6.79 1.66 -17.92
C GLY A 370 8.04 1.14 -17.19
N ILE A 371 9.08 1.97 -17.01
CA ILE A 371 10.37 1.52 -16.44
C ILE A 371 10.24 1.02 -15.00
N TYR A 372 9.30 1.61 -14.21
CA TYR A 372 9.08 1.20 -12.82
C TYR A 372 8.44 -0.18 -12.76
N MET A 373 7.43 -0.42 -13.59
CA MET A 373 6.77 -1.73 -13.70
C MET A 373 7.75 -2.81 -14.17
N LYS A 374 8.60 -2.51 -15.19
CA LYS A 374 9.67 -3.43 -15.63
C LYS A 374 10.69 -3.74 -14.52
N ALA A 375 10.99 -2.78 -13.65
CA ALA A 375 11.86 -3.02 -12.50
C ALA A 375 11.17 -3.93 -11.46
N VAL A 376 9.86 -3.75 -11.23
CA VAL A 376 9.07 -4.61 -10.33
C VAL A 376 8.93 -6.02 -10.89
N ASP A 377 8.66 -6.19 -12.20
CA ASP A 377 8.64 -7.49 -12.87
C ASP A 377 9.91 -8.27 -12.57
N ARG A 378 11.05 -7.63 -12.84
CA ARG A 378 12.36 -8.25 -12.61
C ARG A 378 12.58 -8.59 -11.13
N MET A 379 12.15 -7.73 -10.22
CA MET A 379 12.23 -8.00 -8.80
C MET A 379 11.41 -9.22 -8.39
N ILE A 380 10.16 -9.33 -8.87
CA ILE A 380 9.28 -10.48 -8.59
C ILE A 380 9.95 -11.78 -9.06
N GLU A 381 10.45 -11.81 -10.31
CA GLU A 381 11.16 -12.95 -10.87
C GLU A 381 12.36 -13.36 -10.02
N ASP A 382 13.16 -12.39 -9.57
CA ASP A 382 14.41 -12.63 -8.85
C ASP A 382 14.17 -13.05 -7.39
N VAL A 383 13.11 -12.56 -6.72
CA VAL A 383 12.97 -12.77 -5.27
C VAL A 383 11.96 -13.85 -4.89
N CYS A 384 10.81 -13.96 -5.60
CA CYS A 384 9.75 -14.88 -5.20
C CYS A 384 10.15 -16.36 -5.39
N THR A 385 11.14 -16.64 -6.22
CA THR A 385 11.70 -17.99 -6.45
C THR A 385 12.83 -18.36 -5.48
N LYS A 386 13.31 -17.42 -4.64
CA LYS A 386 14.40 -17.70 -3.72
C LYS A 386 13.98 -18.59 -2.56
N LYS A 387 14.92 -19.39 -2.08
CA LYS A 387 14.74 -20.22 -0.88
C LYS A 387 14.32 -19.35 0.32
N ASP A 388 13.37 -19.85 1.09
CA ASP A 388 12.85 -19.22 2.31
C ASP A 388 12.22 -17.83 2.09
N VAL A 389 11.90 -17.46 0.85
CA VAL A 389 11.10 -16.28 0.52
C VAL A 389 9.64 -16.67 0.40
N LYS A 390 8.76 -15.77 0.86
CA LYS A 390 7.32 -15.84 0.71
C LYS A 390 6.82 -14.49 0.19
N CYS A 391 6.41 -14.48 -1.08
CA CYS A 391 5.68 -13.37 -1.67
C CYS A 391 4.21 -13.53 -1.32
N VAL A 392 3.73 -12.74 -0.38
CA VAL A 392 2.41 -12.88 0.25
C VAL A 392 1.65 -11.58 0.24
N SER A 393 0.34 -11.65 0.44
CA SER A 393 -0.49 -10.47 0.67
C SER A 393 -0.28 -9.88 2.08
N PHE A 394 -0.74 -8.64 2.30
CA PHE A 394 -0.75 -8.06 3.66
C PHE A 394 -1.63 -8.86 4.63
N LYS A 395 -2.77 -9.38 4.16
CA LYS A 395 -3.66 -10.25 4.94
C LYS A 395 -2.93 -11.50 5.42
N GLU A 396 -2.23 -12.19 4.54
CA GLU A 396 -1.47 -13.40 4.90
C GLU A 396 -0.32 -13.11 5.87
N LEU A 397 0.35 -11.97 5.69
CA LEU A 397 1.37 -11.52 6.64
C LEU A 397 0.76 -11.23 8.02
N ALA A 398 -0.40 -10.55 8.07
CA ALA A 398 -1.12 -10.31 9.32
C ALA A 398 -1.53 -11.63 10.00
N ASP A 399 -2.03 -12.61 9.23
CA ASP A 399 -2.36 -13.96 9.72
C ASP A 399 -1.13 -14.65 10.33
N TRP A 400 0.00 -14.58 9.64
CA TRP A 400 1.23 -15.18 10.14
C TRP A 400 1.73 -14.49 11.41
N MET A 401 1.67 -13.16 11.49
CA MET A 401 2.10 -12.41 12.65
C MET A 401 1.20 -12.62 13.88
N ASP A 402 -0.10 -12.77 13.66
CA ASP A 402 -1.07 -12.97 14.75
C ASP A 402 -0.87 -14.30 15.51
N VAL A 403 -0.30 -15.32 14.88
CA VAL A 403 -0.03 -16.60 15.54
C VAL A 403 1.34 -16.65 16.24
N GLN A 404 2.19 -15.61 16.06
CA GLN A 404 3.49 -15.58 16.71
C GLN A 404 3.38 -15.18 18.19
N LYS A 405 4.30 -15.70 19.02
CA LYS A 405 4.40 -15.29 20.41
C LYS A 405 4.74 -13.78 20.49
N PRO A 406 4.03 -12.97 21.29
CA PRO A 406 4.32 -11.53 21.41
C PRO A 406 5.78 -11.24 21.76
N ALA A 407 6.38 -11.99 22.68
CA ALA A 407 7.77 -11.84 23.08
C ALA A 407 8.75 -12.17 21.92
N THR A 408 8.40 -13.06 20.99
CA THR A 408 9.20 -13.34 19.81
C THR A 408 9.14 -12.16 18.84
N LEU A 409 7.95 -11.62 18.57
CA LEU A 409 7.78 -10.43 17.72
C LEU A 409 8.53 -9.22 18.29
N GLU A 410 8.56 -9.05 19.60
CA GLU A 410 9.28 -7.96 20.23
C GLU A 410 10.81 -8.08 20.04
N ARG A 411 11.36 -9.27 20.21
CA ARG A 411 12.78 -9.53 19.92
C ARG A 411 13.10 -9.35 18.41
N LEU A 412 12.22 -9.77 17.53
CA LEU A 412 12.38 -9.55 16.09
C LEU A 412 12.41 -8.04 15.76
N ARG A 413 11.57 -7.23 16.39
CA ARG A 413 11.54 -5.76 16.20
C ARG A 413 12.80 -5.05 16.71
N SER A 414 13.49 -5.63 17.69
CA SER A 414 14.74 -5.04 18.21
C SER A 414 15.95 -5.26 17.32
N LEU A 415 15.84 -6.07 16.26
CA LEU A 415 16.91 -6.31 15.31
C LEU A 415 17.11 -5.12 14.37
N ASP A 416 18.36 -4.74 14.15
CA ASP A 416 18.71 -3.87 13.02
C ASP A 416 18.41 -4.59 11.68
N PRO A 417 17.91 -3.91 10.65
CA PRO A 417 17.58 -4.53 9.37
C PRO A 417 18.69 -5.41 8.78
N ALA A 418 19.96 -4.98 8.89
CA ALA A 418 21.12 -5.73 8.38
C ALA A 418 21.67 -6.77 9.37
N GLN A 419 21.17 -6.82 10.59
CA GLN A 419 21.65 -7.72 11.62
C GLN A 419 21.24 -9.17 11.34
N SER A 420 22.22 -10.05 11.15
CA SER A 420 22.03 -11.50 11.10
C SER A 420 22.25 -12.08 12.50
N PRO A 421 21.18 -12.37 13.26
CA PRO A 421 21.33 -12.84 14.64
C PRO A 421 21.56 -14.34 14.71
N ASP A 422 21.96 -14.81 15.89
CA ASP A 422 21.73 -16.21 16.28
C ASP A 422 20.25 -16.41 16.59
N TRP A 423 19.55 -17.12 15.70
CA TRP A 423 18.09 -17.33 15.78
C TRP A 423 17.66 -18.07 17.03
N SER A 424 18.55 -18.89 17.66
CA SER A 424 18.26 -19.57 18.92
C SER A 424 18.08 -18.60 20.09
N THR A 425 18.67 -17.41 20.01
CA THR A 425 18.55 -16.35 21.02
C THR A 425 17.30 -15.49 20.82
N VAL A 426 16.84 -15.36 19.56
CA VAL A 426 15.70 -14.52 19.16
C VAL A 426 14.38 -15.30 19.26
N VAL A 427 14.33 -16.51 18.74
CA VAL A 427 13.14 -17.36 18.68
C VAL A 427 13.25 -18.44 19.75
N LYS A 428 12.58 -18.18 20.90
CA LYS A 428 12.61 -19.06 22.07
C LYS A 428 11.31 -19.83 22.26
#